data_1c5130b4cf555299798fc3f272d208bc
#
_entry.id   1c5130b4cf555299798fc3f272d208bc
#
_cell.length_a   1.000
_cell.length_b   1.000
_cell.length_c   1.000
_cell.angle_alpha   90.00
_cell.angle_beta   90.00
_cell.angle_gamma   90.00
#
_symmetry.space_group_name_H-M   'P 1'
#
loop_
_entity.id
_entity.type
_entity.pdbx_description
1 polymer ?
#
loop_
_entity_poly.entity_id
_entity_poly.type
_entity_poly.pdbx_seq_one_letter_code
_entity_poly.pdbx_strand_id
1 'polypeptide(L)'
;TVTKVPEPTEYVSSRTPIMEGLKLMVSNKPFLRLIIAFMVSSTALSITTPLYLFFITYVLDAEDKAIYMLTFFYLANMAAVPFWVWLSSKIGKHRAYVGCFALIGLAHPFYLLLGEGDFWYMLPITIVTGFAAGGFAALPNSMKADVIDLDTLTTGENRAALFFSTYSFTYKAAASVGSS
;
A
#
# COMPACT_ATOMS: atom_id res chain seq x y z
N THR A 1 -28.09 -17.06 2.72
CA THR A 1 -28.82 -15.98 2.01
C THR A 1 -28.19 -15.63 0.64
N VAL A 2 -27.28 -16.46 0.11
CA VAL A 2 -26.59 -16.24 -1.18
C VAL A 2 -27.34 -16.84 -2.38
N THR A 3 -28.43 -17.56 -2.15
CA THR A 3 -29.13 -18.35 -3.16
C THR A 3 -30.13 -17.56 -4.05
N LYS A 4 -30.18 -16.24 -3.98
CA LYS A 4 -31.14 -15.42 -4.75
C LYS A 4 -30.55 -14.28 -5.59
N VAL A 5 -29.25 -14.23 -5.76
CA VAL A 5 -28.66 -13.30 -6.72
C VAL A 5 -28.48 -14.05 -8.04
N PRO A 6 -29.24 -13.72 -9.11
CA PRO A 6 -29.02 -14.31 -10.41
C PRO A 6 -27.61 -13.96 -10.87
N GLU A 7 -26.77 -14.94 -11.14
CA GLU A 7 -25.47 -14.72 -11.75
C GLU A 7 -25.70 -14.09 -13.14
N PRO A 8 -24.99 -13.00 -13.48
CA PRO A 8 -25.10 -12.42 -14.80
C PRO A 8 -24.64 -13.48 -15.83
N THR A 9 -25.55 -13.89 -16.67
CA THR A 9 -25.36 -14.96 -17.68
C THR A 9 -24.47 -14.54 -18.87
N GLU A 10 -23.95 -13.32 -18.88
CA GLU A 10 -23.11 -12.77 -19.93
C GLU A 10 -21.68 -12.42 -19.48
N TYR A 11 -21.05 -13.25 -18.66
CA TYR A 11 -19.61 -13.20 -18.57
C TYR A 11 -19.02 -14.05 -19.70
N VAL A 12 -18.80 -13.44 -20.84
CA VAL A 12 -17.82 -13.96 -21.81
C VAL A 12 -16.46 -13.83 -21.14
N SER A 13 -16.07 -14.88 -20.42
CA SER A 13 -14.71 -15.05 -19.95
C SER A 13 -13.84 -15.24 -21.20
N SER A 14 -13.37 -14.15 -21.78
CA SER A 14 -12.33 -14.21 -22.78
C SER A 14 -11.11 -14.79 -22.09
N ARG A 15 -10.79 -16.07 -22.40
CA ARG A 15 -9.55 -16.73 -21.96
C ARG A 15 -8.40 -16.10 -22.75
N THR A 16 -8.11 -14.85 -22.49
CA THR A 16 -6.91 -14.21 -23.03
C THR A 16 -5.70 -14.98 -22.52
N PRO A 17 -4.83 -15.51 -23.39
CA PRO A 17 -3.61 -16.17 -22.96
C PRO A 17 -2.83 -15.26 -21.99
N ILE A 18 -2.34 -15.81 -20.89
CA ILE A 18 -1.67 -15.04 -19.82
C ILE A 18 -0.58 -14.12 -20.39
N MET A 19 0.16 -14.61 -21.39
CA MET A 19 1.23 -13.86 -22.04
C MET A 19 0.71 -12.63 -22.81
N GLU A 20 -0.42 -12.77 -23.49
CA GLU A 20 -1.06 -11.69 -24.25
C GLU A 20 -1.66 -10.66 -23.27
N GLY A 21 -2.28 -11.13 -22.20
CA GLY A 21 -2.74 -10.27 -21.12
C GLY A 21 -1.61 -9.46 -20.46
N LEU A 22 -0.47 -10.09 -20.15
CA LEU A 22 0.72 -9.41 -19.62
C LEU A 22 1.24 -8.35 -20.61
N LYS A 23 1.31 -8.65 -21.90
CA LYS A 23 1.75 -7.70 -22.92
C LYS A 23 0.82 -6.49 -23.02
N LEU A 24 -0.49 -6.72 -22.96
CA LEU A 24 -1.48 -5.64 -22.94
C LEU A 24 -1.38 -4.78 -21.68
N MET A 25 -1.10 -5.40 -20.52
CA MET A 25 -0.92 -4.66 -19.26
C MET A 25 0.34 -3.80 -19.26
N VAL A 26 1.45 -4.28 -19.81
CA VAL A 26 2.68 -3.50 -19.95
C VAL A 26 2.48 -2.34 -20.93
N SER A 27 1.62 -2.47 -21.94
CA SER A 27 1.26 -1.38 -22.85
C SER A 27 0.34 -0.34 -22.23
N ASN A 28 -0.37 -0.66 -21.14
CA ASN A 28 -1.20 0.27 -20.38
C ASN A 28 -0.31 1.15 -19.47
N LYS A 29 0.09 2.32 -19.97
CA LYS A 29 0.99 3.23 -19.26
C LYS A 29 0.51 3.64 -17.86
N PRO A 30 -0.78 3.95 -17.60
CA PRO A 30 -1.29 4.21 -16.26
C PRO A 30 -1.08 3.05 -15.30
N PHE A 31 -1.35 1.82 -15.75
CA PHE A 31 -1.18 0.62 -14.94
C PHE A 31 0.30 0.34 -14.63
N LEU A 32 1.17 0.46 -15.63
CA LEU A 32 2.61 0.26 -15.45
C LEU A 32 3.18 1.22 -14.40
N ARG A 33 2.80 2.50 -14.46
CA ARG A 33 3.22 3.50 -13.46
C ARG A 33 2.72 3.15 -12.06
N LEU A 34 1.48 2.69 -11.95
CA LEU A 34 0.89 2.28 -10.68
C LEU A 34 1.63 1.07 -10.09
N ILE A 35 1.92 0.06 -10.91
CA ILE A 35 2.65 -1.15 -10.47
C ILE A 35 4.06 -0.80 -10.02
N ILE A 36 4.81 0.02 -10.76
CA ILE A 36 6.17 0.41 -10.38
C ILE A 36 6.15 1.17 -9.04
N ALA A 37 5.27 2.15 -8.90
CA ALA A 37 5.13 2.90 -7.65
C ALA A 37 4.77 1.98 -6.48
N PHE A 38 3.91 1.00 -6.72
CA PHE A 38 3.51 0.04 -5.71
C PHE A 38 4.63 -0.94 -5.35
N MET A 39 5.41 -1.43 -6.32
CA MET A 39 6.59 -2.26 -6.06
C MET A 39 7.59 -1.55 -5.15
N VAL A 40 7.97 -0.33 -5.51
CA VAL A 40 8.90 0.48 -4.71
C VAL A 40 8.38 0.68 -3.30
N SER A 41 7.11 1.05 -3.14
CA SER A 41 6.47 1.25 -1.84
C SER A 41 6.44 -0.02 -1.00
N SER A 42 6.05 -1.14 -1.60
CA SER A 42 5.92 -2.43 -0.90
C SER A 42 7.28 -2.97 -0.47
N THR A 43 8.31 -2.83 -1.32
CA THR A 43 9.69 -3.20 -0.96
C THR A 43 10.20 -2.34 0.20
N ALA A 44 10.00 -1.03 0.14
CA ALA A 44 10.38 -0.13 1.21
C ALA A 44 9.70 -0.49 2.55
N LEU A 45 8.40 -0.75 2.53
CA LEU A 45 7.65 -1.17 3.73
C LEU A 45 8.13 -2.51 4.27
N SER A 46 8.45 -3.48 3.40
CA SER A 46 8.95 -4.80 3.81
C SER A 46 10.30 -4.72 4.51
N ILE A 47 11.17 -3.81 4.08
CA ILE A 47 12.46 -3.55 4.73
C ILE A 47 12.26 -2.78 6.04
N THR A 48 11.38 -1.79 6.05
CA THR A 48 11.17 -0.92 7.22
C THR A 48 10.59 -1.68 8.42
N THR A 49 9.73 -2.66 8.20
CA THR A 49 9.04 -3.39 9.28
C THR A 49 10.02 -4.13 10.22
N PRO A 50 10.94 -4.98 9.76
CA PRO A 50 11.93 -5.60 10.64
C PRO A 50 12.89 -4.57 11.24
N LEU A 51 13.33 -3.56 10.46
CA LEU A 51 14.21 -2.51 10.97
C LEU A 51 13.57 -1.72 12.13
N TYR A 52 12.28 -1.51 12.09
CA TYR A 52 11.54 -0.86 13.17
C TYR A 52 11.64 -1.63 14.49
N LEU A 53 11.50 -2.96 14.45
CA LEU A 53 11.65 -3.81 15.62
C LEU A 53 13.11 -3.83 16.10
N PHE A 54 14.08 -3.95 15.20
CA PHE A 54 15.49 -3.86 15.55
C PHE A 54 15.84 -2.53 16.21
N PHE A 55 15.29 -1.43 15.71
CA PHE A 55 15.51 -0.12 16.29
C PHE A 55 14.99 -0.03 17.74
N ILE A 56 13.78 -0.53 18.02
CA ILE A 56 13.24 -0.55 19.38
C ILE A 56 14.08 -1.44 20.30
N THR A 57 14.49 -2.62 19.83
CA THR A 57 15.22 -3.58 20.63
C THR A 57 16.66 -3.15 20.91
N TYR A 58 17.39 -2.71 19.88
CA TYR A 58 18.85 -2.51 20.00
C TYR A 58 19.29 -1.06 20.14
N VAL A 59 18.48 -0.10 19.67
CA VAL A 59 18.84 1.34 19.79
C VAL A 59 18.18 1.96 20.99
N LEU A 60 16.90 1.65 21.24
CA LEU A 60 16.16 2.21 22.36
C LEU A 60 16.24 1.37 23.63
N ASP A 61 16.74 0.13 23.55
CA ASP A 61 16.79 -0.86 24.64
C ASP A 61 15.42 -1.04 25.33
N ALA A 62 14.35 -1.20 24.51
CA ALA A 62 12.97 -1.19 24.99
C ALA A 62 12.12 -2.30 24.35
N GLU A 63 12.67 -3.51 24.22
CA GLU A 63 11.98 -4.66 23.60
C GLU A 63 10.66 -4.98 24.28
N ASP A 64 10.63 -4.94 25.61
CA ASP A 64 9.45 -5.18 26.45
C ASP A 64 8.29 -4.21 26.16
N LYS A 65 8.59 -3.04 25.59
CA LYS A 65 7.64 -1.98 25.27
C LYS A 65 7.26 -1.90 23.80
N ALA A 66 7.85 -2.73 22.93
CA ALA A 66 7.60 -2.72 21.48
C ALA A 66 6.11 -2.83 21.14
N ILE A 67 5.34 -3.61 21.92
CA ILE A 67 3.91 -3.79 21.73
C ILE A 67 3.12 -2.47 21.83
N TYR A 68 3.53 -1.54 22.70
CA TYR A 68 2.86 -0.24 22.81
C TYR A 68 3.05 0.58 21.53
N MET A 69 4.26 0.61 20.98
CA MET A 69 4.53 1.35 19.73
C MET A 69 3.78 0.74 18.55
N LEU A 70 3.75 -0.59 18.43
CA LEU A 70 2.95 -1.26 17.39
C LEU A 70 1.46 -0.95 17.55
N THR A 71 0.95 -0.93 18.76
CA THR A 71 -0.45 -0.59 19.03
C THR A 71 -0.77 0.83 18.58
N PHE A 72 0.03 1.82 18.95
CA PHE A 72 -0.16 3.21 18.52
C PHE A 72 -0.01 3.39 17.02
N PHE A 73 0.93 2.68 16.39
CA PHE A 73 1.09 2.66 14.93
C PHE A 73 -0.18 2.18 14.24
N TYR A 74 -0.73 1.01 14.64
CA TYR A 74 -1.93 0.46 14.02
C TYR A 74 -3.19 1.28 14.31
N LEU A 75 -3.33 1.84 15.50
CA LEU A 75 -4.43 2.75 15.82
C LEU A 75 -4.38 4.01 14.95
N ALA A 76 -3.21 4.62 14.80
CA ALA A 76 -3.02 5.77 13.92
C ALA A 76 -3.30 5.42 12.46
N ASN A 77 -2.85 4.23 12.00
CA ASN A 77 -3.10 3.71 10.66
C ASN A 77 -4.61 3.59 10.39
N MET A 78 -5.35 2.93 11.26
CA MET A 78 -6.80 2.74 11.11
C MET A 78 -7.55 4.09 11.13
N ALA A 79 -7.21 4.97 12.07
CA ALA A 79 -7.83 6.29 12.18
C ALA A 79 -7.54 7.19 10.97
N ALA A 80 -6.42 6.99 10.30
CA ALA A 80 -6.00 7.79 9.15
C ALA A 80 -6.73 7.42 7.84
N VAL A 81 -7.23 6.18 7.70
CA VAL A 81 -7.89 5.71 6.46
C VAL A 81 -9.01 6.66 6.01
N PRO A 82 -10.01 7.03 6.84
CA PRO A 82 -11.07 7.94 6.41
C PRO A 82 -10.55 9.32 6.03
N PHE A 83 -9.51 9.83 6.70
CA PHE A 83 -8.88 11.09 6.35
C PHE A 83 -8.26 11.03 4.95
N TRP A 84 -7.46 9.99 4.65
CA TRP A 84 -6.82 9.85 3.34
C TRP A 84 -7.81 9.63 2.21
N VAL A 85 -8.89 8.88 2.45
CA VAL A 85 -9.99 8.71 1.50
C VAL A 85 -10.67 10.06 1.24
N TRP A 86 -11.00 10.81 2.27
CA TRP A 86 -11.57 12.15 2.14
C TRP A 86 -10.62 13.10 1.40
N LEU A 87 -9.34 13.16 1.79
CA LEU A 87 -8.36 14.02 1.16
C LEU A 87 -8.18 13.68 -0.32
N SER A 88 -8.14 12.39 -0.66
CA SER A 88 -8.00 11.92 -2.03
C SER A 88 -9.17 12.36 -2.93
N SER A 89 -10.37 12.49 -2.37
CA SER A 89 -11.54 13.01 -3.11
C SER A 89 -11.43 14.52 -3.41
N LYS A 90 -10.65 15.26 -2.62
CA LYS A 90 -10.46 16.72 -2.79
C LYS A 90 -9.30 17.08 -3.70
N ILE A 91 -8.14 16.47 -3.52
CA ILE A 91 -6.91 16.82 -4.24
C ILE A 91 -6.51 15.80 -5.31
N GLY A 92 -7.25 14.69 -5.41
CA GLY A 92 -6.97 13.56 -6.29
C GLY A 92 -6.11 12.49 -5.62
N LYS A 93 -6.37 11.22 -5.96
CA LYS A 93 -5.75 10.03 -5.36
C LYS A 93 -4.22 10.03 -5.48
N HIS A 94 -3.70 10.43 -6.65
CA HIS A 94 -2.27 10.47 -6.91
C HIS A 94 -1.54 11.46 -6.00
N ARG A 95 -2.08 12.69 -5.85
CA ARG A 95 -1.49 13.72 -4.98
C ARG A 95 -1.56 13.32 -3.51
N ALA A 96 -2.68 12.72 -3.08
CA ALA A 96 -2.81 12.19 -1.73
C ALA A 96 -1.78 11.10 -1.46
N TYR A 97 -1.55 10.20 -2.42
CA TYR A 97 -0.55 9.14 -2.30
C TYR A 97 0.89 9.68 -2.20
N VAL A 98 1.23 10.69 -3.01
CA VAL A 98 2.52 11.41 -2.87
C VAL A 98 2.63 12.08 -1.51
N GLY A 99 1.54 12.63 -0.97
CA GLY A 99 1.49 13.19 0.38
C GLY A 99 1.85 12.19 1.48
N CYS A 100 1.43 10.91 1.34
CA CYS A 100 1.83 9.85 2.27
C CYS A 100 3.36 9.64 2.25
N PHE A 101 3.98 9.59 1.06
CA PHE A 101 5.44 9.47 0.94
C PHE A 101 6.17 10.67 1.54
N ALA A 102 5.70 11.88 1.26
CA ALA A 102 6.29 13.09 1.81
C ALA A 102 6.24 13.07 3.34
N LEU A 103 5.11 12.67 3.93
CA LEU A 103 4.94 12.60 5.38
C LEU A 103 5.88 11.57 6.01
N ILE A 104 6.01 10.38 5.41
CA ILE A 104 6.98 9.38 5.87
C ILE A 104 8.42 9.87 5.71
N GLY A 105 8.76 10.42 4.53
CA GLY A 105 10.10 10.93 4.25
C GLY A 105 10.54 12.05 5.20
N LEU A 106 9.59 12.88 5.65
CA LEU A 106 9.85 13.92 6.65
C LEU A 106 9.96 13.36 8.08
N ALA A 107 9.22 12.30 8.39
CA ALA A 107 9.22 11.71 9.73
C ALA A 107 10.45 10.82 10.01
N HIS A 108 10.91 10.05 9.03
CA HIS A 108 12.00 9.07 9.22
C HIS A 108 13.33 9.66 9.69
N PRO A 109 13.81 10.84 9.23
CA PRO A 109 15.06 11.40 9.73
C PRO A 109 15.08 11.64 11.26
N PHE A 110 13.91 11.83 11.87
CA PHE A 110 13.84 12.02 13.32
C PHE A 110 14.20 10.78 14.13
N TYR A 111 14.12 9.55 13.53
CA TYR A 111 14.64 8.35 14.18
C TYR A 111 16.15 8.42 14.44
N LEU A 112 16.91 9.15 13.61
CA LEU A 112 18.36 9.32 13.78
C LEU A 112 18.73 10.15 15.01
N LEU A 113 17.78 10.89 15.59
CA LEU A 113 17.99 11.71 16.78
C LEU A 113 17.70 10.96 18.08
N LEU A 114 17.16 9.73 17.99
CA LEU A 114 16.77 8.93 19.14
C LEU A 114 17.89 7.99 19.54
N GLY A 115 18.05 7.79 20.85
CA GLY A 115 19.00 6.86 21.45
C GLY A 115 18.41 6.08 22.62
N GLU A 116 19.29 5.42 23.36
CA GLU A 116 18.89 4.65 24.56
C GLU A 116 18.12 5.53 25.56
N GLY A 117 16.97 5.04 26.00
CA GLY A 117 16.08 5.75 26.92
C GLY A 117 15.06 6.70 26.27
N ASP A 118 15.16 6.99 24.98
CA ASP A 118 14.28 7.93 24.26
C ASP A 118 12.96 7.29 23.77
N PHE A 119 12.56 6.18 24.35
CA PHE A 119 11.39 5.40 23.92
C PHE A 119 10.13 6.27 23.71
N TRP A 120 9.83 7.16 24.63
CA TRP A 120 8.62 7.99 24.55
C TRP A 120 8.70 9.10 23.50
N TYR A 121 9.91 9.56 23.15
CA TYR A 121 10.11 10.51 22.04
C TYR A 121 9.88 9.86 20.67
N MET A 122 9.93 8.54 20.58
CA MET A 122 9.55 7.78 19.38
C MET A 122 8.04 7.85 19.11
N LEU A 123 7.18 8.02 20.12
CA LEU A 123 5.72 7.96 19.99
C LEU A 123 5.15 8.91 18.93
N PRO A 124 5.48 10.22 18.92
CA PRO A 124 4.96 11.12 17.89
C PRO A 124 5.39 10.72 16.47
N ILE A 125 6.62 10.22 16.31
CA ILE A 125 7.11 9.74 15.00
C ILE A 125 6.30 8.51 14.57
N THR A 126 6.05 7.59 15.50
CA THR A 126 5.23 6.39 15.28
C THR A 126 3.80 6.74 14.87
N ILE A 127 3.18 7.71 15.52
CA ILE A 127 1.82 8.17 15.16
C ILE A 127 1.82 8.77 13.75
N VAL A 128 2.79 9.62 13.41
CA VAL A 128 2.89 10.25 12.09
C VAL A 128 3.13 9.21 10.99
N THR A 129 4.03 8.25 11.22
CA THR A 129 4.31 7.17 10.25
C THR A 129 3.14 6.21 10.12
N GLY A 130 2.46 5.85 11.22
CA GLY A 130 1.23 5.08 11.21
C GLY A 130 0.10 5.78 10.45
N PHE A 131 -0.05 7.10 10.68
CA PHE A 131 -1.02 7.92 9.96
C PHE A 131 -0.77 7.91 8.44
N ALA A 132 0.47 8.08 8.00
CA ALA A 132 0.84 7.98 6.59
C ALA A 132 0.59 6.57 6.02
N ALA A 133 0.88 5.52 6.80
CA ALA A 133 0.66 4.13 6.41
C ALA A 133 -0.82 3.82 6.12
N GLY A 134 -1.77 4.49 6.78
CA GLY A 134 -3.20 4.39 6.47
C GLY A 134 -3.54 4.78 5.03
N GLY A 135 -2.85 5.77 4.48
CA GLY A 135 -2.98 6.14 3.07
C GLY A 135 -2.40 5.08 2.12
N PHE A 136 -1.27 4.46 2.49
CA PHE A 136 -0.71 3.33 1.73
C PHE A 136 -1.61 2.10 1.70
N ALA A 137 -2.40 1.87 2.73
CA ALA A 137 -3.35 0.76 2.77
C ALA A 137 -4.58 1.02 1.88
N ALA A 138 -5.09 2.25 1.87
CA ALA A 138 -6.37 2.58 1.23
C ALA A 138 -6.24 3.01 -0.24
N LEU A 139 -5.30 3.93 -0.55
CA LEU A 139 -5.25 4.60 -1.84
C LEU A 139 -4.88 3.70 -3.03
N PRO A 140 -3.90 2.77 -2.93
CA PRO A 140 -3.53 1.92 -4.07
C PRO A 140 -4.67 1.04 -4.56
N ASN A 141 -5.51 0.54 -3.65
CA ASN A 141 -6.67 -0.27 -4.02
C ASN A 141 -7.71 0.54 -4.80
N SER A 142 -7.94 1.78 -4.40
CA SER A 142 -8.84 2.70 -5.10
C SER A 142 -8.27 3.13 -6.46
N MET A 143 -6.96 3.39 -6.56
CA MET A 143 -6.28 3.73 -7.82
C MET A 143 -6.28 2.55 -8.80
N LYS A 144 -6.13 1.33 -8.30
CA LYS A 144 -6.22 0.11 -9.11
C LYS A 144 -7.60 -0.06 -9.73
N ALA A 145 -8.66 0.19 -8.97
CA ALA A 145 -10.03 0.14 -9.51
C ALA A 145 -10.20 1.13 -10.66
N ASP A 146 -9.76 2.38 -10.51
CA ASP A 146 -9.83 3.38 -11.59
C ASP A 146 -9.10 2.96 -12.86
N VAL A 147 -7.95 2.30 -12.72
CA VAL A 147 -7.17 1.82 -13.90
C VAL A 147 -7.89 0.66 -14.59
N ILE A 148 -8.53 -0.24 -13.83
CA ILE A 148 -9.33 -1.35 -14.37
C ILE A 148 -10.55 -0.79 -15.10
N ASP A 149 -11.25 0.19 -14.53
CA ASP A 149 -12.40 0.83 -15.16
C ASP A 149 -12.00 1.52 -16.47
N LEU A 150 -10.88 2.24 -16.47
CA LEU A 150 -10.33 2.87 -17.67
C LEU A 150 -9.99 1.84 -18.75
N ASP A 151 -9.37 0.72 -18.38
CA ASP A 151 -9.05 -0.38 -19.32
C ASP A 151 -10.32 -0.97 -19.91
N THR A 152 -11.33 -1.24 -19.09
CA THR A 152 -12.62 -1.78 -19.52
C THR A 152 -13.33 -0.82 -20.48
N LEU A 153 -13.32 0.49 -20.20
CA LEU A 153 -13.90 1.51 -21.07
C LEU A 153 -13.17 1.63 -22.42
N THR A 154 -11.87 1.44 -22.45
CA THR A 154 -11.06 1.59 -23.68
C THR A 154 -11.03 0.34 -24.52
N THR A 155 -11.11 -0.85 -23.92
CA THR A 155 -10.98 -2.13 -24.64
C THR A 155 -12.29 -2.88 -24.80
N GLY A 156 -13.31 -2.56 -24.00
CA GLY A 156 -14.57 -3.31 -23.95
C GLY A 156 -14.48 -4.66 -23.25
N GLU A 157 -13.29 -5.02 -22.70
CA GLU A 157 -13.05 -6.32 -22.08
C GLU A 157 -12.91 -6.19 -20.56
N ASN A 158 -13.50 -7.13 -19.82
CA ASN A 158 -13.33 -7.19 -18.36
C ASN A 158 -12.09 -8.03 -18.00
N ARG A 159 -10.95 -7.38 -17.82
CA ARG A 159 -9.67 -8.00 -17.44
C ARG A 159 -9.33 -7.83 -15.97
N ALA A 160 -10.28 -7.50 -15.13
CA ALA A 160 -10.07 -7.21 -13.70
C ALA A 160 -9.27 -8.31 -12.98
N ALA A 161 -9.60 -9.59 -13.23
CA ALA A 161 -8.90 -10.72 -12.63
C ALA A 161 -7.39 -10.74 -12.96
N LEU A 162 -7.02 -10.36 -14.19
CA LEU A 162 -5.63 -10.28 -14.62
C LEU A 162 -4.90 -9.13 -13.89
N PHE A 163 -5.52 -7.95 -13.77
CA PHE A 163 -4.96 -6.83 -13.03
C PHE A 163 -4.75 -7.17 -11.54
N PHE A 164 -5.74 -7.83 -10.92
CA PHE A 164 -5.63 -8.26 -9.52
C PHE A 164 -4.54 -9.31 -9.30
N SER A 165 -4.42 -10.29 -10.20
CA SER A 165 -3.38 -11.34 -10.08
C SER A 165 -1.98 -10.77 -10.24
N THR A 166 -1.76 -9.88 -11.20
CA THR A 166 -0.47 -9.22 -11.41
C THR A 166 -0.09 -8.32 -10.22
N TYR A 167 -1.05 -7.58 -9.69
CA TYR A 167 -0.82 -6.77 -8.50
C TYR A 167 -0.44 -7.62 -7.29
N SER A 168 -1.15 -8.75 -7.08
CA SER A 168 -0.87 -9.67 -5.98
C SER A 168 0.50 -10.36 -6.13
N PHE A 169 0.86 -10.74 -7.36
CA PHE A 169 2.19 -11.28 -7.66
C PHE A 169 3.29 -10.26 -7.36
N THR A 170 3.10 -9.02 -7.82
CA THR A 170 4.02 -7.91 -7.58
C THR A 170 4.22 -7.65 -6.09
N TYR A 171 3.14 -7.68 -5.31
CA TYR A 171 3.21 -7.52 -3.86
C TYR A 171 4.05 -8.63 -3.20
N LYS A 172 3.79 -9.89 -3.56
CA LYS A 172 4.52 -11.03 -3.01
C LYS A 172 6.01 -11.00 -3.40
N ALA A 173 6.30 -10.64 -4.66
CA ALA A 173 7.68 -10.48 -5.12
C ALA A 173 8.41 -9.35 -4.36
N ALA A 174 7.77 -8.20 -4.17
CA ALA A 174 8.33 -7.09 -3.40
C ALA A 174 8.57 -7.47 -1.93
N ALA A 175 7.62 -8.19 -1.31
CA ALA A 175 7.74 -8.66 0.06
C ALA A 175 8.89 -9.66 0.23
N SER A 176 9.10 -10.58 -0.74
CA SER A 176 10.21 -11.55 -0.68
C SER A 176 11.58 -10.89 -0.79
N VAL A 177 11.71 -9.83 -1.59
CA VAL A 177 12.96 -9.05 -1.71
C VAL A 177 13.27 -8.27 -0.42
N GLY A 178 12.22 -7.77 0.25
CA GLY A 178 12.42 -6.99 1.48
C GLY A 178 12.66 -7.83 2.74
N SER A 179 12.37 -9.14 2.69
CA SER A 179 12.52 -10.08 3.83
C SER A 179 13.77 -10.97 3.75
N SER A 180 14.53 -10.91 2.67
CA SER A 180 15.79 -11.61 2.47
C SER A 180 16.99 -10.76 2.89
#